data_4f71884c962e4cd6be61cf788763de5d
#
_entry.id   4f71884c962e4cd6be61cf788763de5d
#
_cell.length_a   1.000
_cell.length_b   1.000
_cell.length_c   1.000
_cell.angle_alpha   90.00
_cell.angle_beta   90.00
_cell.angle_gamma   90.00
#
_symmetry.space_group_name_H-M   'P 1'
#
loop_
_entity.id
_entity.type
_entity.pdbx_description
1 polymer ?
#
loop_
_entity_poly.entity_id
_entity_poly.type
_entity_poly.pdbx_seq_one_letter_code
_entity_poly.pdbx_strand_id
1 'polypeptide(L)'
;TYNFNLKNSVFYILFLTIPILIFTTLDLLVNMLLITLFSCIAYLATNKLKNTNYAKHIKLILWISWGIFLPSILLILTLFGGPKVTLWGGFFVNLILAVIAILAGFPLGIILAIGRASSLPVIKYSSIIFIETFRGAPLIAWLFFAWFVLPNFLPDIFSLDDINLVIRAMIILSLFASAYIAEVIRGGLQSIPKGQIEASTALGIGPLFEMTYIVLPQAIRVVIPTIVSTFIAIFKDTSLVFILGITDVLRIGRLIPEQQQAFYGKSIQTLLVVALLFWIVSIILSQISRSIEKKLNLEN
;
A
#
# COMPACT_ATOMS: atom_id res chain seq x y z
N THR A 1 27.98 0.82 -8.35
CA THR A 1 28.34 1.18 -6.95
C THR A 1 27.20 1.97 -6.33
N TYR A 2 26.24 1.28 -5.71
CA TYR A 2 25.16 1.94 -4.96
C TYR A 2 25.72 2.43 -3.62
N ASN A 3 25.86 3.73 -3.46
CA ASN A 3 26.09 4.36 -2.18
C ASN A 3 24.88 4.10 -1.26
N PHE A 4 25.05 3.26 -0.28
CA PHE A 4 24.10 3.04 0.82
C PHE A 4 24.11 4.32 1.67
N ASN A 5 23.14 5.19 1.44
CA ASN A 5 23.10 6.51 2.10
C ASN A 5 22.58 6.32 3.53
N LEU A 6 23.24 6.93 4.50
CA LEU A 6 22.91 6.89 5.94
C LEU A 6 21.44 7.22 6.21
N LYS A 7 20.86 8.15 5.42
CA LYS A 7 19.44 8.52 5.48
C LYS A 7 18.49 7.34 5.23
N ASN A 8 18.87 6.41 4.36
CA ASN A 8 18.00 5.25 4.07
C ASN A 8 18.03 4.23 5.22
N SER A 9 19.17 4.06 5.89
CA SER A 9 19.30 3.16 7.05
C SER A 9 18.46 3.65 8.23
N VAL A 10 18.47 4.96 8.52
CA VAL A 10 17.68 5.57 9.59
C VAL A 10 16.17 5.41 9.32
N PHE A 11 15.74 5.56 8.06
CA PHE A 11 14.34 5.38 7.68
C PHE A 11 13.88 3.93 7.91
N TYR A 12 14.70 2.94 7.52
CA TYR A 12 14.39 1.52 7.77
C TYR A 12 14.34 1.16 9.26
N ILE A 13 15.23 1.75 10.05
CA ILE A 13 15.31 1.54 11.50
C ILE A 13 14.06 2.13 12.18
N LEU A 14 13.70 3.38 11.87
CA LEU A 14 12.50 4.03 12.41
C LEU A 14 11.23 3.24 12.08
N PHE A 15 11.13 2.70 10.88
CA PHE A 15 9.96 1.95 10.47
C PHE A 15 9.86 0.56 11.13
N LEU A 16 10.97 -0.10 11.40
CA LEU A 16 11.01 -1.35 12.17
C LEU A 16 10.68 -1.15 13.66
N THR A 17 10.90 0.04 14.18
CA THR A 17 10.69 0.34 15.60
C THR A 17 9.29 0.86 15.92
N ILE A 18 8.57 1.43 14.94
CA ILE A 18 7.18 1.89 15.11
C ILE A 18 6.26 0.78 15.63
N PRO A 19 6.28 -0.46 15.10
CA PRO A 19 5.43 -1.54 15.61
C PRO A 19 5.78 -1.98 17.02
N ILE A 20 7.07 -1.95 17.40
CA ILE A 20 7.50 -2.30 18.77
C ILE A 20 6.86 -1.31 19.76
N LEU A 21 6.81 -0.03 19.42
CA LEU A 21 6.14 1.01 20.23
C LEU A 21 4.63 0.80 20.39
N ILE A 22 3.98 0.26 19.37
CA ILE A 22 2.53 0.03 19.37
C ILE A 22 2.18 -1.22 20.19
N PHE A 23 3.07 -2.22 20.26
CA PHE A 23 2.79 -3.54 20.82
C PHE A 23 3.30 -3.77 22.23
N THR A 24 4.16 -2.90 22.76
CA THR A 24 4.67 -3.10 24.12
C THR A 24 3.83 -2.37 25.15
N THR A 25 3.38 -3.10 26.14
CA THR A 25 2.80 -2.57 27.39
C THR A 25 3.85 -1.96 28.34
N LEU A 26 5.09 -1.81 27.85
CA LEU A 26 6.21 -1.28 28.59
C LEU A 26 6.13 0.26 28.65
N ASP A 27 6.69 0.83 29.71
CA ASP A 27 6.79 2.27 29.88
C ASP A 27 7.44 2.96 28.66
N LEU A 28 6.96 4.15 28.32
CA LEU A 28 7.40 4.95 27.17
C LEU A 28 8.93 5.09 27.14
N LEU A 29 9.56 5.28 28.30
CA LEU A 29 11.02 5.38 28.44
C LEU A 29 11.78 4.10 28.05
N VAL A 30 11.26 2.93 28.47
CA VAL A 30 11.86 1.63 28.13
C VAL A 30 11.75 1.36 26.64
N ASN A 31 10.60 1.71 26.05
CA ASN A 31 10.38 1.59 24.60
C ASN A 31 11.34 2.49 23.81
N MET A 32 11.54 3.74 24.22
CA MET A 32 12.50 4.67 23.60
C MET A 32 13.95 4.15 23.72
N LEU A 33 14.33 3.58 24.86
CA LEU A 33 15.64 2.98 25.05
C LEU A 33 15.86 1.73 24.18
N LEU A 34 14.87 0.86 24.08
CA LEU A 34 14.93 -0.31 23.21
C LEU A 34 15.05 0.09 21.72
N ILE A 35 14.28 1.08 21.28
CA ILE A 35 14.33 1.60 19.91
C ILE A 35 15.71 2.17 19.60
N THR A 36 16.26 3.01 20.48
CA THR A 36 17.60 3.59 20.28
C THR A 36 18.68 2.52 20.28
N LEU A 37 18.58 1.51 21.15
CA LEU A 37 19.52 0.40 21.22
C LEU A 37 19.48 -0.45 19.94
N PHE A 38 18.29 -0.90 19.50
CA PHE A 38 18.14 -1.67 18.27
C PHE A 38 18.55 -0.86 17.04
N SER A 39 18.25 0.43 17.00
CA SER A 39 18.68 1.34 15.94
C SER A 39 20.21 1.44 15.87
N CYS A 40 20.86 1.53 17.00
CA CYS A 40 22.33 1.60 17.09
C CYS A 40 22.98 0.28 16.66
N ILE A 41 22.45 -0.86 17.11
CA ILE A 41 22.93 -2.19 16.72
C ILE A 41 22.75 -2.42 15.21
N ALA A 42 21.60 -2.09 14.65
CA ALA A 42 21.33 -2.23 13.22
C ALA A 42 22.25 -1.32 12.38
N TYR A 43 22.52 -0.10 12.84
CA TYR A 43 23.47 0.82 12.21
C TYR A 43 24.90 0.27 12.21
N LEU A 44 25.37 -0.21 13.33
CA LEU A 44 26.71 -0.78 13.46
C LEU A 44 26.85 -2.07 12.61
N ALA A 45 25.85 -2.93 12.63
CA ALA A 45 25.81 -4.14 11.83
C ALA A 45 25.83 -3.84 10.33
N THR A 46 24.99 -2.89 9.85
CA THR A 46 24.95 -2.52 8.43
C THR A 46 26.24 -1.86 7.97
N ASN A 47 26.87 -1.04 8.81
CA ASN A 47 28.14 -0.40 8.48
C ASN A 47 29.31 -1.39 8.37
N LYS A 48 29.33 -2.43 9.25
CA LYS A 48 30.34 -3.49 9.24
C LYS A 48 30.17 -4.47 8.06
N LEU A 49 28.91 -4.71 7.63
CA LEU A 49 28.58 -5.66 6.59
C LEU A 49 28.58 -5.07 5.16
N LYS A 50 28.67 -3.75 5.04
CA LYS A 50 28.61 -3.00 3.77
C LYS A 50 29.66 -3.44 2.74
N ASN A 51 30.82 -3.89 3.21
CA ASN A 51 31.97 -4.25 2.37
C ASN A 51 32.17 -5.77 2.21
N THR A 52 31.21 -6.59 2.60
CA THR A 52 31.30 -8.05 2.52
C THR A 52 30.48 -8.61 1.35
N ASN A 53 30.85 -9.81 0.86
CA ASN A 53 30.09 -10.56 -0.16
C ASN A 53 28.63 -10.85 0.26
N TYR A 54 28.30 -10.69 1.53
CA TYR A 54 26.96 -10.88 2.10
C TYR A 54 26.00 -9.71 1.84
N ALA A 55 26.47 -8.57 1.33
CA ALA A 55 25.63 -7.39 1.09
C ALA A 55 24.43 -7.69 0.16
N LYS A 56 24.60 -8.60 -0.81
CA LYS A 56 23.52 -9.01 -1.73
C LYS A 56 22.44 -9.84 -1.01
N HIS A 57 22.85 -10.75 -0.13
CA HIS A 57 21.93 -11.59 0.66
C HIS A 57 21.19 -10.78 1.73
N ILE A 58 21.87 -9.81 2.36
CA ILE A 58 21.25 -8.89 3.31
C ILE A 58 20.17 -8.06 2.65
N LYS A 59 20.42 -7.57 1.43
CA LYS A 59 19.41 -6.84 0.65
C LYS A 59 18.18 -7.70 0.35
N LEU A 60 18.38 -8.95 -0.03
CA LEU A 60 17.29 -9.90 -0.26
C LEU A 60 16.50 -10.19 1.02
N ILE A 61 17.18 -10.45 2.13
CA ILE A 61 16.57 -10.68 3.45
C ILE A 61 15.76 -9.46 3.89
N LEU A 62 16.27 -8.24 3.69
CA LEU A 62 15.54 -7.01 3.99
C LEU A 62 14.27 -6.88 3.14
N TRP A 63 14.31 -7.18 1.85
CA TRP A 63 13.12 -7.17 0.99
C TRP A 63 12.09 -8.22 1.40
N ILE A 64 12.54 -9.44 1.73
CA ILE A 64 11.67 -10.51 2.23
C ILE A 64 11.07 -10.11 3.58
N SER A 65 11.87 -9.55 4.50
CA SER A 65 11.39 -9.11 5.81
C SER A 65 10.35 -7.99 5.70
N TRP A 66 10.48 -7.09 4.72
CA TRP A 66 9.49 -6.08 4.41
C TRP A 66 8.18 -6.70 3.88
N GLY A 67 8.29 -7.66 2.97
CA GLY A 67 7.12 -8.36 2.42
C GLY A 67 6.36 -9.16 3.49
N ILE A 68 7.05 -9.70 4.49
CA ILE A 68 6.46 -10.45 5.61
C ILE A 68 5.97 -9.52 6.72
N PHE A 69 6.64 -8.40 6.93
CA PHE A 69 6.42 -7.48 8.05
C PHE A 69 5.00 -6.90 8.07
N LEU A 70 4.48 -6.44 6.96
CA LEU A 70 3.14 -5.85 6.88
C LEU A 70 2.01 -6.87 7.08
N PRO A 71 2.03 -8.05 6.43
CA PRO A 71 1.13 -9.14 6.77
C PRO A 71 1.24 -9.57 8.23
N SER A 72 2.47 -9.60 8.79
CA SER A 72 2.69 -9.99 10.19
C SER A 72 2.13 -8.96 11.18
N ILE A 73 2.24 -7.65 10.89
CA ILE A 73 1.59 -6.60 11.71
C ILE A 73 0.08 -6.80 11.73
N LEU A 74 -0.53 -7.01 10.56
CA LEU A 74 -1.96 -7.27 10.48
C LEU A 74 -2.36 -8.52 11.27
N LEU A 75 -1.58 -9.59 11.14
CA LEU A 75 -1.80 -10.86 11.80
C LEU A 75 -1.64 -10.71 13.32
N ILE A 76 -0.64 -9.95 13.77
CA ILE A 76 -0.43 -9.65 15.19
C ILE A 76 -1.56 -8.77 15.73
N LEU A 77 -1.94 -7.71 15.00
CA LEU A 77 -3.03 -6.81 15.41
C LEU A 77 -4.38 -7.54 15.50
N THR A 78 -4.62 -8.53 14.64
CA THR A 78 -5.92 -9.23 14.57
C THR A 78 -5.97 -10.50 15.41
N LEU A 79 -4.88 -11.29 15.49
CA LEU A 79 -4.88 -12.63 16.10
C LEU A 79 -4.16 -12.70 17.45
N PHE A 80 -3.15 -11.87 17.71
CA PHE A 80 -2.31 -11.98 18.91
C PHE A 80 -2.59 -10.94 20.00
N GLY A 81 -3.81 -10.41 20.06
CA GLY A 81 -4.26 -9.56 21.17
C GLY A 81 -3.80 -8.11 21.11
N GLY A 82 -3.52 -7.60 19.91
CA GLY A 82 -3.33 -6.17 19.67
C GLY A 82 -4.61 -5.37 19.99
N PRO A 83 -4.54 -4.03 20.00
CA PRO A 83 -5.73 -3.21 20.23
C PRO A 83 -6.82 -3.63 19.25
N LYS A 84 -8.02 -3.89 19.79
CA LYS A 84 -9.16 -4.28 18.92
C LYS A 84 -9.29 -3.28 17.77
N VAL A 85 -9.53 -3.79 16.57
CA VAL A 85 -9.69 -2.96 15.36
C VAL A 85 -10.75 -1.88 15.53
N THR A 86 -11.72 -2.11 16.42
CA THR A 86 -12.73 -1.13 16.82
C THR A 86 -12.17 0.09 17.54
N LEU A 87 -10.96 -0.02 18.13
CA LEU A 87 -10.27 1.08 18.81
C LEU A 87 -9.35 1.87 17.89
N TRP A 88 -9.16 1.41 16.65
CA TRP A 88 -8.36 2.14 15.68
C TRP A 88 -9.10 3.39 15.23
N GLY A 89 -8.41 4.52 15.22
CA GLY A 89 -9.04 5.79 14.90
C GLY A 89 -8.07 6.81 14.30
N GLY A 90 -8.66 7.92 13.85
CA GLY A 90 -7.93 9.06 13.34
C GLY A 90 -7.13 8.78 12.08
N PHE A 91 -6.08 9.55 11.90
CA PHE A 91 -5.19 9.50 10.73
C PHE A 91 -4.48 8.15 10.59
N PHE A 92 -4.27 7.43 11.69
CA PHE A 92 -3.69 6.09 11.68
C PHE A 92 -4.52 5.10 10.85
N VAL A 93 -5.85 5.16 10.94
CA VAL A 93 -6.74 4.30 10.13
C VAL A 93 -6.57 4.61 8.64
N ASN A 94 -6.51 5.88 8.25
CA ASN A 94 -6.31 6.26 6.85
C ASN A 94 -4.96 5.74 6.32
N LEU A 95 -3.88 5.85 7.12
CA LEU A 95 -2.57 5.34 6.74
C LEU A 95 -2.57 3.81 6.57
N ILE A 96 -3.12 3.07 7.53
CA ILE A 96 -3.19 1.60 7.45
C ILE A 96 -4.02 1.16 6.25
N LEU A 97 -5.20 1.75 6.05
CA LEU A 97 -6.06 1.45 4.91
C LEU A 97 -5.33 1.65 3.59
N ALA A 98 -4.63 2.80 3.42
CA ALA A 98 -3.88 3.09 2.21
C ALA A 98 -2.72 2.11 1.99
N VAL A 99 -1.93 1.86 3.03
CA VAL A 99 -0.78 0.95 2.96
C VAL A 99 -1.22 -0.46 2.56
N ILE A 100 -2.27 -0.98 3.19
CA ILE A 100 -2.78 -2.33 2.90
C ILE A 100 -3.38 -2.37 1.50
N ALA A 101 -4.20 -1.38 1.12
CA ALA A 101 -4.78 -1.31 -0.21
C ALA A 101 -3.72 -1.30 -1.31
N ILE A 102 -2.62 -0.55 -1.11
CA ILE A 102 -1.51 -0.49 -2.07
C ILE A 102 -0.74 -1.80 -2.11
N LEU A 103 -0.38 -2.35 -0.94
CA LEU A 103 0.46 -3.56 -0.86
C LEU A 103 -0.23 -4.82 -1.35
N ALA A 104 -1.52 -4.98 -1.08
CA ALA A 104 -2.31 -6.08 -1.61
C ALA A 104 -2.76 -5.81 -3.05
N GLY A 105 -3.14 -4.56 -3.34
CA GLY A 105 -3.61 -4.15 -4.66
C GLY A 105 -2.53 -4.17 -5.74
N PHE A 106 -1.26 -3.85 -5.40
CA PHE A 106 -0.18 -3.80 -6.39
C PHE A 106 0.14 -5.17 -7.01
N PRO A 107 0.43 -6.25 -6.25
CA PRO A 107 0.68 -7.55 -6.83
C PRO A 107 -0.54 -8.12 -7.55
N LEU A 108 -1.74 -7.93 -7.01
CA LEU A 108 -2.97 -8.35 -7.67
C LEU A 108 -3.19 -7.57 -8.97
N GLY A 109 -2.90 -6.28 -8.99
CA GLY A 109 -2.95 -5.44 -10.19
C GLY A 109 -1.99 -5.90 -11.29
N ILE A 110 -0.77 -6.34 -10.93
CA ILE A 110 0.18 -6.94 -11.88
C ILE A 110 -0.42 -8.23 -12.49
N ILE A 111 -0.95 -9.12 -11.65
CA ILE A 111 -1.56 -10.38 -12.09
C ILE A 111 -2.72 -10.10 -13.05
N LEU A 112 -3.60 -9.16 -12.72
CA LEU A 112 -4.73 -8.77 -13.55
C LEU A 112 -4.31 -8.14 -14.88
N ALA A 113 -3.26 -7.30 -14.88
CA ALA A 113 -2.73 -6.70 -16.10
C ALA A 113 -2.16 -7.74 -17.06
N ILE A 114 -1.36 -8.69 -16.54
CA ILE A 114 -0.83 -9.82 -17.31
C ILE A 114 -1.97 -10.72 -17.79
N GLY A 115 -2.94 -11.01 -16.92
CA GLY A 115 -4.12 -11.81 -17.26
C GLY A 115 -4.92 -11.20 -18.41
N ARG A 116 -5.15 -9.87 -18.38
CA ARG A 116 -5.81 -9.15 -19.47
C ARG A 116 -5.04 -9.20 -20.79
N ALA A 117 -3.71 -9.27 -20.74
CA ALA A 117 -2.84 -9.43 -21.93
C ALA A 117 -2.69 -10.88 -22.39
N SER A 118 -3.20 -11.86 -21.65
CA SER A 118 -3.05 -13.29 -21.94
C SER A 118 -3.77 -13.70 -23.23
N SER A 119 -3.19 -14.67 -23.93
CA SER A 119 -3.81 -15.36 -25.07
C SER A 119 -4.89 -16.38 -24.63
N LEU A 120 -4.89 -16.79 -23.34
CA LEU A 120 -5.85 -17.75 -22.81
C LEU A 120 -7.20 -17.05 -22.52
N PRO A 121 -8.30 -17.42 -23.23
CA PRO A 121 -9.57 -16.71 -23.15
C PRO A 121 -10.12 -16.61 -21.73
N VAL A 122 -10.07 -17.69 -20.96
CA VAL A 122 -10.60 -17.73 -19.58
C VAL A 122 -9.88 -16.70 -18.69
N ILE A 123 -8.55 -16.69 -18.69
CA ILE A 123 -7.74 -15.77 -17.87
C ILE A 123 -7.97 -14.33 -18.33
N LYS A 124 -7.99 -14.11 -19.64
CA LYS A 124 -8.22 -12.79 -20.21
C LYS A 124 -9.58 -12.21 -19.81
N TYR A 125 -10.65 -12.94 -20.05
CA TYR A 125 -12.00 -12.45 -19.79
C TYR A 125 -12.29 -12.32 -18.28
N SER A 126 -11.80 -13.24 -17.44
CA SER A 126 -11.90 -13.10 -15.98
C SER A 126 -11.23 -11.84 -15.49
N SER A 127 -10.02 -11.54 -15.99
CA SER A 127 -9.30 -10.31 -15.63
C SER A 127 -10.04 -9.05 -16.13
N ILE A 128 -10.57 -9.07 -17.35
CA ILE A 128 -11.37 -7.95 -17.91
C ILE A 128 -12.61 -7.73 -17.06
N ILE A 129 -13.40 -8.76 -16.78
CA ILE A 129 -14.63 -8.66 -15.98
C ILE A 129 -14.30 -8.05 -14.61
N PHE A 130 -13.27 -8.55 -13.93
CA PHE A 130 -12.87 -8.02 -12.63
C PHE A 130 -12.52 -6.52 -12.72
N ILE A 131 -11.62 -6.15 -13.64
CA ILE A 131 -11.15 -4.76 -13.79
C ILE A 131 -12.30 -3.82 -14.11
N GLU A 132 -13.13 -4.17 -15.11
CA GLU A 132 -14.24 -3.31 -15.54
C GLU A 132 -15.33 -3.22 -14.46
N THR A 133 -15.59 -4.30 -13.70
CA THR A 133 -16.55 -4.29 -12.59
C THR A 133 -16.12 -3.31 -11.50
N PHE A 134 -14.88 -3.39 -11.02
CA PHE A 134 -14.40 -2.48 -9.95
C PHE A 134 -14.25 -1.03 -10.43
N ARG A 135 -13.89 -0.81 -11.67
CA ARG A 135 -13.77 0.54 -12.25
C ARG A 135 -15.10 1.13 -12.76
N GLY A 136 -16.08 0.28 -12.98
CA GLY A 136 -17.40 0.68 -13.48
C GLY A 136 -18.32 1.32 -12.43
N ALA A 137 -18.01 1.15 -11.15
CA ALA A 137 -18.79 1.72 -10.05
C ALA A 137 -17.93 2.64 -9.17
N PRO A 138 -18.51 3.69 -8.55
CA PRO A 138 -17.80 4.54 -7.60
C PRO A 138 -17.31 3.75 -6.38
N LEU A 139 -16.14 4.09 -5.83
CA LEU A 139 -15.61 3.45 -4.63
C LEU A 139 -16.60 3.44 -3.48
N ILE A 140 -17.36 4.52 -3.31
CA ILE A 140 -18.37 4.60 -2.25
C ILE A 140 -19.43 3.50 -2.34
N ALA A 141 -19.85 3.12 -3.56
CA ALA A 141 -20.79 2.03 -3.76
C ALA A 141 -20.18 0.69 -3.31
N TRP A 142 -18.88 0.46 -3.60
CA TRP A 142 -18.14 -0.71 -3.14
C TRP A 142 -17.98 -0.74 -1.61
N LEU A 143 -17.76 0.42 -0.98
CA LEU A 143 -17.71 0.51 0.48
C LEU A 143 -19.06 0.19 1.11
N PHE A 144 -20.17 0.66 0.55
CA PHE A 144 -21.52 0.26 0.99
C PHE A 144 -21.80 -1.21 0.75
N PHE A 145 -21.31 -1.78 -0.36
CA PHE A 145 -21.37 -3.22 -0.60
C PHE A 145 -20.65 -3.99 0.53
N ALA A 146 -19.46 -3.56 0.93
CA ALA A 146 -18.72 -4.17 2.04
C ALA A 146 -19.46 -4.06 3.39
N TRP A 147 -20.22 -2.98 3.59
CA TRP A 147 -20.95 -2.76 4.82
C TRP A 147 -22.24 -3.57 4.88
N PHE A 148 -23.12 -3.40 3.87
CA PHE A 148 -24.48 -3.93 3.93
C PHE A 148 -24.65 -5.26 3.21
N VAL A 149 -23.95 -5.47 2.09
CA VAL A 149 -24.22 -6.61 1.21
C VAL A 149 -23.33 -7.80 1.55
N LEU A 150 -22.03 -7.56 1.72
CA LEU A 150 -21.07 -8.61 1.98
C LEU A 150 -21.41 -9.47 3.20
N PRO A 151 -21.86 -8.94 4.35
CA PRO A 151 -22.25 -9.77 5.50
C PRO A 151 -23.41 -10.70 5.24
N ASN A 152 -24.34 -10.33 4.35
CA ASN A 152 -25.52 -11.11 4.06
C ASN A 152 -25.27 -12.26 3.06
N PHE A 153 -24.18 -12.16 2.27
CA PHE A 153 -23.84 -13.18 1.27
C PHE A 153 -22.84 -14.23 1.77
N LEU A 154 -22.13 -13.95 2.86
CA LEU A 154 -20.99 -14.76 3.28
C LEU A 154 -21.15 -15.51 4.61
N PRO A 155 -22.24 -15.38 5.40
CA PRO A 155 -22.36 -16.03 6.71
C PRO A 155 -22.27 -17.56 6.61
N ASP A 156 -22.80 -18.14 5.52
CA ASP A 156 -22.87 -19.60 5.35
C ASP A 156 -21.53 -20.23 4.92
N ILE A 157 -20.61 -19.45 4.37
CA ILE A 157 -19.35 -19.95 3.83
C ILE A 157 -18.17 -19.76 4.80
N PHE A 158 -18.14 -18.63 5.57
CA PHE A 158 -16.95 -18.23 6.31
C PHE A 158 -17.19 -17.74 7.74
N SER A 159 -18.39 -17.77 8.30
CA SER A 159 -18.71 -17.19 9.63
C SER A 159 -18.24 -15.72 9.74
N LEU A 160 -18.47 -14.94 8.69
CA LEU A 160 -17.93 -13.57 8.54
C LEU A 160 -18.66 -12.50 9.34
N ASP A 161 -19.67 -12.87 10.13
CA ASP A 161 -20.35 -11.96 11.05
C ASP A 161 -19.37 -11.28 12.03
N ASP A 162 -18.24 -11.92 12.28
CA ASP A 162 -17.17 -11.41 13.17
C ASP A 162 -16.15 -10.52 12.46
N ILE A 163 -16.15 -10.41 11.11
CA ILE A 163 -15.17 -9.57 10.42
C ILE A 163 -15.53 -8.10 10.58
N ASN A 164 -14.66 -7.42 11.31
CA ASN A 164 -14.79 -5.98 11.56
C ASN A 164 -14.91 -5.18 10.26
N LEU A 165 -15.76 -4.14 10.29
CA LEU A 165 -16.00 -3.24 9.14
C LEU A 165 -14.72 -2.63 8.55
N VAL A 166 -13.71 -2.33 9.39
CA VAL A 166 -12.41 -1.82 8.92
C VAL A 166 -11.70 -2.84 8.03
N ILE A 167 -11.74 -4.14 8.41
CA ILE A 167 -11.13 -5.20 7.61
C ILE A 167 -11.87 -5.38 6.28
N ARG A 168 -13.20 -5.32 6.30
CA ARG A 168 -14.01 -5.36 5.07
C ARG A 168 -13.68 -4.17 4.15
N ALA A 169 -13.53 -2.96 4.70
CA ALA A 169 -13.09 -1.79 3.96
C ALA A 169 -11.68 -1.97 3.38
N MET A 170 -10.73 -2.58 4.13
CA MET A 170 -9.39 -2.91 3.62
C MET A 170 -9.44 -3.83 2.41
N ILE A 171 -10.25 -4.88 2.46
CA ILE A 171 -10.40 -5.84 1.35
C ILE A 171 -10.93 -5.10 0.12
N ILE A 172 -12.02 -4.36 0.25
CA ILE A 172 -12.61 -3.64 -0.88
C ILE A 172 -11.65 -2.58 -1.45
N LEU A 173 -10.99 -1.80 -0.62
CA LEU A 173 -9.98 -0.84 -1.07
C LEU A 173 -8.83 -1.52 -1.82
N SER A 174 -8.40 -2.71 -1.39
CA SER A 174 -7.35 -3.49 -2.06
C SER A 174 -7.79 -4.00 -3.43
N LEU A 175 -9.01 -4.51 -3.53
CA LEU A 175 -9.60 -4.97 -4.80
C LEU A 175 -9.80 -3.79 -5.77
N PHE A 176 -10.31 -2.67 -5.27
CA PHE A 176 -10.48 -1.44 -6.04
C PHE A 176 -9.13 -0.91 -6.54
N ALA A 177 -8.14 -0.80 -5.65
CA ALA A 177 -6.79 -0.38 -5.99
C ALA A 177 -6.16 -1.27 -7.07
N SER A 178 -6.35 -2.61 -6.96
CA SER A 178 -5.79 -3.56 -7.92
C SER A 178 -6.32 -3.35 -9.34
N ALA A 179 -7.60 -3.01 -9.50
CA ALA A 179 -8.20 -2.74 -10.80
C ALA A 179 -7.61 -1.48 -11.48
N TYR A 180 -7.39 -0.41 -10.70
CA TYR A 180 -6.76 0.82 -11.20
C TYR A 180 -5.29 0.62 -11.51
N ILE A 181 -4.54 -0.06 -10.64
CA ILE A 181 -3.13 -0.40 -10.86
C ILE A 181 -2.97 -1.31 -12.08
N ALA A 182 -3.86 -2.28 -12.26
CA ALA A 182 -3.85 -3.16 -13.43
C ALA A 182 -3.95 -2.38 -14.74
N GLU A 183 -4.77 -1.36 -14.79
CA GLU A 183 -4.96 -0.52 -15.99
C GLU A 183 -3.74 0.36 -16.26
N VAL A 184 -3.11 0.90 -15.21
CA VAL A 184 -1.85 1.64 -15.34
C VAL A 184 -0.75 0.74 -15.89
N ILE A 185 -0.60 -0.47 -15.33
CA ILE A 185 0.40 -1.44 -15.79
C ILE A 185 0.10 -1.90 -17.22
N ARG A 186 -1.17 -2.12 -17.58
CA ARG A 186 -1.58 -2.42 -18.96
C ARG A 186 -1.12 -1.35 -19.94
N GLY A 187 -1.28 -0.07 -19.59
CA GLY A 187 -0.75 1.05 -20.36
C GLY A 187 0.77 0.93 -20.57
N GLY A 188 1.50 0.57 -19.50
CA GLY A 188 2.94 0.30 -19.57
C GLY A 188 3.30 -0.88 -20.48
N LEU A 189 2.57 -1.99 -20.40
CA LEU A 189 2.78 -3.15 -21.27
C LEU A 189 2.60 -2.80 -22.75
N GLN A 190 1.63 -1.94 -23.05
CA GLN A 190 1.38 -1.48 -24.41
C GLN A 190 2.44 -0.52 -24.97
N SER A 191 3.21 0.14 -24.11
CA SER A 191 4.28 1.07 -24.51
C SER A 191 5.57 0.35 -24.91
N ILE A 192 5.69 -0.96 -24.65
CA ILE A 192 6.92 -1.71 -24.96
C ILE A 192 6.99 -1.98 -26.46
N PRO A 193 8.14 -1.64 -27.12
CA PRO A 193 8.32 -1.87 -28.54
C PRO A 193 8.23 -3.36 -28.90
N LYS A 194 7.52 -3.67 -29.99
CA LYS A 194 7.33 -5.06 -30.48
C LYS A 194 8.65 -5.77 -30.73
N GLY A 195 9.70 -5.05 -31.13
CA GLY A 195 11.03 -5.61 -31.36
C GLY A 195 11.66 -6.27 -30.12
N GLN A 196 11.25 -5.88 -28.88
CA GLN A 196 11.67 -6.58 -27.67
C GLN A 196 11.07 -7.99 -27.58
N ILE A 197 9.81 -8.13 -27.95
CA ILE A 197 9.10 -9.41 -28.01
C ILE A 197 9.65 -10.29 -29.15
N GLU A 198 9.86 -9.71 -30.33
CA GLU A 198 10.41 -10.41 -31.50
C GLU A 198 11.83 -10.92 -31.23
N ALA A 199 12.67 -10.10 -30.59
CA ALA A 199 14.04 -10.49 -30.24
C ALA A 199 14.05 -11.61 -29.17
N SER A 200 13.18 -11.56 -28.16
CA SER A 200 13.07 -12.63 -27.16
C SER A 200 12.61 -13.96 -27.76
N THR A 201 11.64 -13.88 -28.65
CA THR A 201 11.15 -15.07 -29.38
C THR A 201 12.24 -15.66 -30.27
N ALA A 202 13.03 -14.82 -30.96
CA ALA A 202 14.16 -15.27 -31.80
C ALA A 202 15.26 -15.97 -30.97
N LEU A 203 15.41 -15.60 -29.69
CA LEU A 203 16.32 -16.25 -28.76
C LEU A 203 15.73 -17.52 -28.12
N GLY A 204 14.50 -17.92 -28.46
CA GLY A 204 13.83 -19.09 -27.91
C GLY A 204 13.33 -18.92 -26.50
N ILE A 205 13.16 -17.68 -26.00
CA ILE A 205 12.65 -17.40 -24.68
C ILE A 205 11.14 -17.66 -24.67
N GLY A 206 10.70 -18.52 -23.72
CA GLY A 206 9.28 -18.85 -23.60
C GLY A 206 8.43 -17.67 -23.12
N PRO A 207 7.12 -17.60 -23.46
CA PRO A 207 6.25 -16.44 -23.21
C PRO A 207 6.18 -15.99 -21.75
N LEU A 208 6.24 -16.93 -20.81
CA LEU A 208 6.20 -16.60 -19.37
C LEU A 208 7.48 -15.88 -18.94
N PHE A 209 8.65 -16.37 -19.38
CA PHE A 209 9.94 -15.73 -19.08
C PHE A 209 10.08 -14.39 -19.79
N GLU A 210 9.64 -14.30 -21.05
CA GLU A 210 9.57 -13.06 -21.81
C GLU A 210 8.76 -12.01 -21.04
N MET A 211 7.53 -12.35 -20.64
CA MET A 211 6.66 -11.44 -19.92
C MET A 211 7.27 -11.02 -18.57
N THR A 212 7.78 -11.97 -17.77
CA THR A 212 8.20 -11.69 -16.40
C THR A 212 9.58 -11.04 -16.29
N TYR A 213 10.52 -11.38 -17.18
CA TYR A 213 11.91 -10.92 -17.08
C TYR A 213 12.28 -9.81 -18.07
N ILE A 214 11.54 -9.66 -19.17
CA ILE A 214 11.86 -8.68 -20.22
C ILE A 214 10.80 -7.58 -20.26
N VAL A 215 9.54 -7.93 -20.50
CA VAL A 215 8.47 -6.97 -20.79
C VAL A 215 7.98 -6.26 -19.51
N LEU A 216 7.61 -7.00 -18.48
CA LEU A 216 7.02 -6.45 -17.25
C LEU A 216 7.95 -5.49 -16.51
N PRO A 217 9.26 -5.77 -16.31
CA PRO A 217 10.15 -4.82 -15.64
C PRO A 217 10.29 -3.50 -16.39
N GLN A 218 10.33 -3.54 -17.72
CA GLN A 218 10.38 -2.34 -18.55
C GLN A 218 9.06 -1.58 -18.50
N ALA A 219 7.92 -2.28 -18.60
CA ALA A 219 6.58 -1.71 -18.52
C ALA A 219 6.36 -0.99 -17.16
N ILE A 220 6.69 -1.65 -16.04
CA ILE A 220 6.58 -1.03 -14.71
C ILE A 220 7.44 0.22 -14.63
N ARG A 221 8.69 0.17 -15.14
CA ARG A 221 9.59 1.32 -15.10
C ARG A 221 8.99 2.56 -15.77
N VAL A 222 8.37 2.40 -16.93
CA VAL A 222 7.76 3.51 -17.69
C VAL A 222 6.57 4.13 -16.93
N VAL A 223 5.81 3.32 -16.21
CA VAL A 223 4.59 3.79 -15.53
C VAL A 223 4.77 4.11 -14.04
N ILE A 224 6.00 4.10 -13.51
CA ILE A 224 6.27 4.45 -12.10
C ILE A 224 5.62 5.79 -11.70
N PRO A 225 5.71 6.89 -12.47
CA PRO A 225 5.07 8.16 -12.11
C PRO A 225 3.55 8.03 -11.94
N THR A 226 2.92 7.34 -12.88
CA THR A 226 1.47 7.09 -12.87
C THR A 226 1.06 6.16 -11.73
N ILE A 227 1.88 5.16 -11.41
CA ILE A 227 1.66 4.27 -10.25
C ILE A 227 1.66 5.08 -8.95
N VAL A 228 2.64 5.96 -8.74
CA VAL A 228 2.69 6.79 -7.52
C VAL A 228 1.53 7.77 -7.47
N SER A 229 1.12 8.34 -8.59
CA SER A 229 -0.09 9.18 -8.67
C SER A 229 -1.35 8.38 -8.28
N THR A 230 -1.43 7.12 -8.69
CA THR A 230 -2.51 6.21 -8.29
C THR A 230 -2.47 5.91 -6.78
N PHE A 231 -1.28 5.72 -6.19
CA PHE A 231 -1.13 5.53 -4.75
C PHE A 231 -1.59 6.75 -3.95
N ILE A 232 -1.28 7.96 -4.43
CA ILE A 232 -1.75 9.21 -3.83
C ILE A 232 -3.29 9.30 -3.91
N ALA A 233 -3.89 8.88 -5.02
CA ALA A 233 -5.34 8.84 -5.16
C ALA A 233 -5.96 7.86 -4.16
N ILE A 234 -5.45 6.62 -4.10
CA ILE A 234 -5.91 5.58 -3.16
C ILE A 234 -5.79 6.08 -1.70
N PHE A 235 -4.67 6.74 -1.34
CA PHE A 235 -4.51 7.33 -0.01
C PHE A 235 -5.61 8.36 0.29
N LYS A 236 -5.95 9.25 -0.63
CA LYS A 236 -7.02 10.23 -0.46
C LYS A 236 -8.40 9.56 -0.37
N ASP A 237 -8.61 8.51 -1.14
CA ASP A 237 -9.86 7.74 -1.17
C ASP A 237 -10.15 7.05 0.18
N THR A 238 -9.14 6.82 1.02
CA THR A 238 -9.37 6.30 2.38
C THR A 238 -10.24 7.23 3.23
N SER A 239 -10.32 8.52 2.90
CA SER A 239 -11.21 9.45 3.60
C SER A 239 -12.71 9.13 3.43
N LEU A 240 -13.08 8.37 2.39
CA LEU A 240 -14.48 7.99 2.16
C LEU A 240 -15.03 7.01 3.21
N VAL A 241 -14.17 6.34 3.97
CA VAL A 241 -14.60 5.38 5.01
C VAL A 241 -15.35 6.04 6.16
N PHE A 242 -15.25 7.39 6.32
CA PHE A 242 -16.03 8.11 7.34
C PHE A 242 -17.53 7.89 7.19
N ILE A 243 -18.01 7.68 5.96
CA ILE A 243 -19.43 7.47 5.65
C ILE A 243 -19.93 6.15 6.25
N LEU A 244 -19.05 5.14 6.34
CA LEU A 244 -19.35 3.85 6.95
C LEU A 244 -19.41 3.91 8.49
N GLY A 245 -19.11 5.05 9.08
CA GLY A 245 -19.03 5.18 10.52
C GLY A 245 -17.67 4.79 11.12
N ILE A 246 -16.66 4.48 10.28
CA ILE A 246 -15.30 4.26 10.73
C ILE A 246 -14.73 5.59 11.26
N THR A 247 -14.08 5.55 12.41
CA THR A 247 -13.53 6.73 13.08
C THR A 247 -12.17 7.10 12.45
N ASP A 248 -12.19 7.52 11.20
CA ASP A 248 -11.03 8.05 10.48
C ASP A 248 -10.77 9.53 10.85
N VAL A 249 -9.72 10.13 10.29
CA VAL A 249 -9.37 11.52 10.60
C VAL A 249 -10.44 12.52 10.14
N LEU A 250 -11.13 12.25 9.02
CA LEU A 250 -12.19 13.15 8.52
C LEU A 250 -13.40 13.12 9.45
N ARG A 251 -13.79 11.94 9.93
CA ARG A 251 -14.85 11.80 10.91
C ARG A 251 -14.51 12.51 12.22
N ILE A 252 -13.29 12.35 12.72
CA ILE A 252 -12.83 13.06 13.91
C ILE A 252 -12.89 14.58 13.71
N GLY A 253 -12.38 15.08 12.57
CA GLY A 253 -12.43 16.50 12.25
C GLY A 253 -13.84 17.09 12.19
N ARG A 254 -14.84 16.27 11.83
CA ARG A 254 -16.27 16.67 11.86
C ARG A 254 -16.88 16.61 13.25
N LEU A 255 -16.53 15.60 14.05
CA LEU A 255 -17.12 15.39 15.38
C LEU A 255 -16.56 16.35 16.45
N ILE A 256 -15.29 16.75 16.36
CA ILE A 256 -14.67 17.65 17.35
C ILE A 256 -15.49 18.94 17.57
N PRO A 257 -15.92 19.69 16.51
CA PRO A 257 -16.69 20.91 16.68
C PRO A 257 -18.11 20.68 17.23
N GLU A 258 -18.62 19.46 17.16
CA GLU A 258 -19.95 19.10 17.64
C GLU A 258 -19.93 18.64 19.11
N GLN A 259 -18.83 18.01 19.55
CA GLN A 259 -18.72 17.34 20.84
C GLN A 259 -17.91 18.13 21.87
N GLN A 260 -17.00 19.00 21.44
CA GLN A 260 -16.12 19.72 22.33
C GLN A 260 -16.43 21.21 22.36
N GLN A 261 -16.86 21.71 23.50
CA GLN A 261 -17.30 23.10 23.72
C GLN A 261 -16.25 24.14 23.26
N ALA A 262 -14.95 23.85 23.45
CA ALA A 262 -13.85 24.74 23.02
C ALA A 262 -13.78 24.92 21.50
N PHE A 263 -14.38 24.01 20.72
CA PHE A 263 -14.37 24.00 19.26
C PHE A 263 -15.73 24.25 18.61
N TYR A 264 -16.76 24.59 19.38
CA TYR A 264 -18.08 24.89 18.82
C TYR A 264 -17.99 25.98 17.74
N GLY A 265 -18.62 25.71 16.59
CA GLY A 265 -18.63 26.59 15.42
C GLY A 265 -17.32 26.65 14.63
N LYS A 266 -16.29 25.86 14.98
CA LYS A 266 -14.97 25.86 14.32
C LYS A 266 -14.82 24.72 13.30
N SER A 267 -15.88 24.29 12.66
CA SER A 267 -15.86 23.18 11.69
C SER A 267 -14.89 23.43 10.51
N ILE A 268 -14.80 24.68 10.04
CA ILE A 268 -13.88 25.03 8.94
C ILE A 268 -12.42 24.83 9.36
N GLN A 269 -12.06 25.23 10.58
CA GLN A 269 -10.69 25.12 11.09
C GLN A 269 -10.28 23.65 11.26
N THR A 270 -11.15 22.82 11.82
CA THR A 270 -10.87 21.38 12.00
C THR A 270 -10.75 20.66 10.67
N LEU A 271 -11.64 20.94 9.71
CA LEU A 271 -11.55 20.35 8.37
C LEU A 271 -10.33 20.85 7.59
N LEU A 272 -9.89 22.10 7.81
CA LEU A 272 -8.65 22.60 7.21
C LEU A 272 -7.43 21.85 7.74
N VAL A 273 -7.38 21.52 9.04
CA VAL A 273 -6.32 20.68 9.62
C VAL A 273 -6.33 19.28 8.96
N VAL A 274 -7.52 18.67 8.79
CA VAL A 274 -7.65 17.39 8.08
C VAL A 274 -7.12 17.48 6.66
N ALA A 275 -7.50 18.52 5.93
CA ALA A 275 -7.02 18.75 4.56
C ALA A 275 -5.50 18.91 4.50
N LEU A 276 -4.90 19.63 5.46
CA LEU A 276 -3.45 19.80 5.58
C LEU A 276 -2.73 18.47 5.82
N LEU A 277 -3.27 17.57 6.64
CA LEU A 277 -2.69 16.24 6.87
C LEU A 277 -2.64 15.43 5.58
N PHE A 278 -3.74 15.37 4.82
CA PHE A 278 -3.76 14.69 3.50
C PHE A 278 -2.80 15.35 2.51
N TRP A 279 -2.73 16.67 2.51
CA TRP A 279 -1.86 17.43 1.62
C TRP A 279 -0.38 17.18 1.91
N ILE A 280 0.05 17.19 3.18
CA ILE A 280 1.43 16.91 3.59
C ILE A 280 1.88 15.53 3.09
N VAL A 281 1.09 14.48 3.36
CA VAL A 281 1.44 13.13 2.90
C VAL A 281 1.48 13.06 1.37
N SER A 282 0.52 13.68 0.69
CA SER A 282 0.48 13.72 -0.77
C SER A 282 1.70 14.40 -1.37
N ILE A 283 2.19 15.49 -0.77
CA ILE A 283 3.43 16.17 -1.19
C ILE A 283 4.64 15.28 -0.99
N ILE A 284 4.75 14.62 0.18
CA ILE A 284 5.88 13.73 0.46
C ILE A 284 5.92 12.61 -0.58
N LEU A 285 4.79 11.96 -0.87
CA LEU A 285 4.70 10.92 -1.89
C LEU A 285 5.05 11.45 -3.29
N SER A 286 4.57 12.65 -3.64
CA SER A 286 4.89 13.29 -4.92
C SER A 286 6.39 13.61 -5.05
N GLN A 287 7.05 14.07 -3.98
CA GLN A 287 8.50 14.32 -3.98
C GLN A 287 9.30 13.01 -4.12
N ILE A 288 8.83 11.94 -3.49
CA ILE A 288 9.42 10.60 -3.66
C ILE A 288 9.31 10.17 -5.12
N SER A 289 8.13 10.35 -5.77
CA SER A 289 7.93 10.07 -7.19
C SER A 289 8.97 10.77 -8.06
N ARG A 290 9.06 12.10 -7.95
CA ARG A 290 10.04 12.90 -8.73
C ARG A 290 11.48 12.45 -8.50
N SER A 291 11.82 12.06 -7.27
CA SER A 291 13.17 11.56 -6.96
C SER A 291 13.46 10.20 -7.64
N ILE A 292 12.43 9.35 -7.79
CA ILE A 292 12.53 8.07 -8.51
C ILE A 292 12.62 8.32 -10.01
N GLU A 293 11.80 9.21 -10.57
CA GLU A 293 11.79 9.61 -11.98
C GLU A 293 13.18 10.09 -12.42
N LYS A 294 13.79 11.01 -11.66
CA LYS A 294 15.16 11.49 -11.89
C LYS A 294 16.19 10.36 -11.90
N LYS A 295 16.11 9.43 -10.94
CA LYS A 295 17.06 8.30 -10.86
C LYS A 295 16.90 7.31 -12.01
N LEU A 296 15.72 7.21 -12.60
CA LEU A 296 15.41 6.31 -13.71
C LEU A 296 15.62 6.95 -15.08
N ASN A 297 16.04 8.23 -15.14
CA ASN A 297 16.14 9.04 -16.37
C ASN A 297 14.83 9.01 -17.19
N LEU A 298 13.69 9.19 -16.51
CA LEU A 298 12.36 9.26 -17.12
C LEU A 298 11.93 10.71 -17.40
N GLU A 299 12.73 11.70 -17.00
CA GLU A 299 12.56 13.11 -17.38
C GLU A 299 13.09 13.30 -18.80
N ASN A 300 12.22 13.60 -19.75
CA ASN A 300 12.57 14.19 -21.05
C ASN A 300 12.69 15.70 -20.92
#